data_8a6bd2581df34eafd6740e91ffa5c80e
#
_entry.id   8a6bd2581df34eafd6740e91ffa5c80e
#
_cell.length_a   1.000
_cell.length_b   1.000
_cell.length_c   1.000
_cell.angle_alpha   90.00
_cell.angle_beta   90.00
_cell.angle_gamma   90.00
#
_symmetry.space_group_name_H-M   'P 1'
#
loop_
_entity.id
_entity.type
_entity.pdbx_description
1 polymer ?
#
loop_
_entity_poly.entity_id
_entity_poly.type
_entity_poly.pdbx_seq_one_letter_code
_entity_poly.pdbx_strand_id
1 'polypeptide(L)'
;MFLKKYTWVILYSILLTVFTAYVLLDTFVIARVYNAKPGENGRVIIDQDQFTRQTDPAEETPESVITYSSYEDGRISITLNRYREYDSDIYVADIRLASADLLKTAFAQSAYGKNITAKTSETAQENNAILAINGDYYGVQERGYVLKNGVLYRSTVSKDQEDLVIGADGSFSVIVEGEISAEELMENGAQQILSFGPALVIDGETAVSRGCRMRNVVRYAFSDR
;
A
#
# COMPACT_ATOMS: atom_id res chain seq x y z
N MET A 1 32.94 -40.31 31.38
CA MET A 1 33.64 -40.21 30.09
C MET A 1 32.69 -39.94 28.91
N PHE A 2 31.41 -40.26 28.99
CA PHE A 2 30.39 -40.07 27.94
C PHE A 2 30.04 -38.62 27.65
N LEU A 3 29.97 -37.74 28.65
CA LEU A 3 29.61 -36.33 28.51
C LEU A 3 30.57 -35.52 27.62
N LYS A 4 31.88 -35.77 27.68
CA LYS A 4 32.86 -35.03 26.87
C LYS A 4 32.75 -35.29 25.36
N LYS A 5 32.25 -36.47 24.96
CA LYS A 5 32.16 -36.87 23.54
C LYS A 5 31.02 -36.15 22.78
N TYR A 6 29.98 -35.73 23.49
CA TYR A 6 28.78 -35.08 22.89
C TYR A 6 28.64 -33.59 23.21
N THR A 7 29.58 -33.01 23.96
CA THR A 7 29.53 -31.60 24.37
C THR A 7 29.41 -30.67 23.17
N TRP A 8 30.14 -30.92 22.08
CA TRP A 8 30.10 -30.11 20.88
C TRP A 8 28.73 -30.23 20.16
N VAL A 9 28.10 -31.40 20.15
CA VAL A 9 26.78 -31.62 19.57
C VAL A 9 25.72 -30.84 20.34
N ILE A 10 25.80 -30.87 21.66
CA ILE A 10 24.90 -30.13 22.53
C ILE A 10 25.08 -28.62 22.30
N LEU A 11 26.33 -28.13 22.27
CA LEU A 11 26.61 -26.71 22.01
C LEU A 11 26.09 -26.26 20.64
N TYR A 12 26.34 -27.07 19.61
CA TYR A 12 25.84 -26.80 18.26
C TYR A 12 24.32 -26.79 18.20
N SER A 13 23.66 -27.75 18.84
CA SER A 13 22.18 -27.80 18.91
C SER A 13 21.60 -26.59 19.61
N ILE A 14 22.19 -26.13 20.71
CA ILE A 14 21.77 -24.92 21.40
C ILE A 14 21.95 -23.69 20.51
N LEU A 15 23.13 -23.56 19.86
CA LEU A 15 23.40 -22.44 18.97
C LEU A 15 22.40 -22.40 17.79
N LEU A 16 22.13 -23.56 17.18
CA LEU A 16 21.17 -23.67 16.08
C LEU A 16 19.76 -23.30 16.54
N THR A 17 19.35 -23.77 17.72
CA THR A 17 18.03 -23.44 18.28
C THR A 17 17.88 -21.94 18.54
N VAL A 18 18.90 -21.32 19.17
CA VAL A 18 18.92 -19.87 19.43
C VAL A 18 18.89 -19.08 18.12
N PHE A 19 19.71 -19.48 17.15
CA PHE A 19 19.74 -18.84 15.83
C PHE A 19 18.38 -18.96 15.11
N THR A 20 17.78 -20.15 15.10
CA THR A 20 16.47 -20.37 14.48
C THR A 20 15.38 -19.54 15.18
N ALA A 21 15.38 -19.52 16.51
CA ALA A 21 14.45 -18.68 17.28
C ALA A 21 14.64 -17.19 16.97
N TYR A 22 15.89 -16.72 16.91
CA TYR A 22 16.19 -15.35 16.53
C TYR A 22 15.66 -15.00 15.12
N VAL A 23 15.92 -15.85 14.12
CA VAL A 23 15.46 -15.64 12.74
C VAL A 23 13.94 -15.60 12.67
N LEU A 24 13.25 -16.50 13.38
CA LEU A 24 11.78 -16.48 13.44
C LEU A 24 11.23 -15.20 14.08
N LEU A 25 11.82 -14.77 15.19
CA LEU A 25 11.43 -13.52 15.85
C LEU A 25 11.71 -12.31 14.97
N ASP A 26 12.89 -12.24 14.34
CA ASP A 26 13.25 -11.13 13.45
C ASP A 26 12.35 -11.06 12.22
N THR A 27 11.95 -12.21 11.67
CA THR A 27 11.13 -12.26 10.46
C THR A 27 9.67 -11.93 10.71
N PHE A 28 9.10 -12.38 11.83
CA PHE A 28 7.64 -12.36 12.03
C PHE A 28 7.16 -11.50 13.21
N VAL A 29 8.03 -11.15 14.14
CA VAL A 29 7.62 -10.51 15.39
C VAL A 29 8.27 -9.16 15.62
N ILE A 30 9.56 -9.01 15.32
CA ILE A 30 10.27 -7.77 15.62
C ILE A 30 9.85 -6.70 14.60
N ALA A 31 9.10 -5.70 15.06
CA ALA A 31 8.76 -4.54 14.28
C ALA A 31 10.00 -3.65 14.09
N ARG A 32 10.19 -3.13 12.87
CA ARG A 32 11.26 -2.19 12.53
C ARG A 32 10.67 -1.00 11.80
N VAL A 33 10.91 0.18 12.31
CA VAL A 33 10.54 1.45 11.66
C VAL A 33 11.72 1.91 10.80
N TYR A 34 11.44 2.31 9.57
CA TYR A 34 12.42 2.85 8.63
C TYR A 34 12.12 4.32 8.35
N ASN A 35 13.14 5.09 8.09
CA ASN A 35 12.99 6.47 7.65
C ASN A 35 12.78 6.52 6.12
N ALA A 36 12.03 7.53 5.65
CA ALA A 36 11.96 7.83 4.24
C ALA A 36 13.36 8.15 3.68
N LYS A 37 13.62 7.82 2.43
CA LYS A 37 14.82 8.30 1.73
C LYS A 37 14.72 9.82 1.60
N PRO A 38 15.74 10.61 2.00
CA PRO A 38 15.75 12.02 1.68
C PRO A 38 15.86 12.14 0.15
N GLY A 39 14.87 12.79 -0.47
CA GLY A 39 15.01 13.24 -1.85
C GLY A 39 16.19 14.22 -1.95
N GLU A 40 16.81 14.39 -3.12
CA GLU A 40 17.96 15.28 -3.35
C GLU A 40 17.73 16.73 -2.88
N ASN A 41 16.50 17.13 -2.63
CA ASN A 41 16.10 18.45 -2.14
C ASN A 41 15.88 18.56 -0.62
N GLY A 42 16.28 17.57 0.16
CA GLY A 42 16.36 17.68 1.64
C GLY A 42 15.02 17.96 2.36
N ARG A 43 13.89 17.89 1.69
CA ARG A 43 12.57 18.07 2.31
C ARG A 43 11.95 16.72 2.65
N VAL A 44 12.34 16.18 3.79
CA VAL A 44 11.46 15.26 4.54
C VAL A 44 10.43 16.15 5.24
N ILE A 45 9.35 16.48 4.55
CA ILE A 45 8.18 17.06 5.21
C ILE A 45 7.30 15.87 5.58
N ILE A 46 7.58 15.26 6.73
CA ILE A 46 6.54 14.54 7.47
C ILE A 46 5.77 15.65 8.19
N ASP A 47 4.96 16.37 7.46
CA ASP A 47 4.02 17.29 8.04
C ASP A 47 2.78 16.48 8.41
N GLN A 48 2.76 15.96 9.64
CA GLN A 48 1.57 15.36 10.23
C GLN A 48 0.42 16.38 10.32
N ASP A 49 0.71 17.66 10.22
CA ASP A 49 -0.29 18.73 10.29
C ASP A 49 -1.02 18.96 8.95
N GLN A 50 -0.57 18.40 7.82
CA GLN A 50 -1.32 18.49 6.55
C GLN A 50 -2.62 17.68 6.56
N PHE A 51 -2.84 16.81 7.54
CA PHE A 51 -4.14 16.15 7.74
C PHE A 51 -5.13 17.00 8.53
N THR A 52 -4.69 18.11 9.12
CA THR A 52 -5.61 19.05 9.72
C THR A 52 -6.20 19.89 8.59
N ARG A 53 -7.49 19.73 8.36
CA ARG A 53 -8.28 20.57 7.44
C ARG A 53 -7.83 22.02 7.54
N GLN A 54 -7.14 22.55 6.54
CA GLN A 54 -7.29 23.97 6.20
C GLN A 54 -8.71 24.11 5.64
N THR A 55 -9.67 24.26 6.53
CA THR A 55 -10.95 24.87 6.19
C THR A 55 -10.66 26.33 5.93
N ASP A 56 -10.54 26.70 4.66
CA ASP A 56 -10.78 28.07 4.25
C ASP A 56 -12.19 28.45 4.70
N PRO A 57 -12.38 29.57 5.44
CA PRO A 57 -13.68 29.89 6.08
C PRO A 57 -14.77 30.37 5.13
N ALA A 58 -14.64 30.15 3.82
CA ALA A 58 -15.52 30.78 2.83
C ALA A 58 -16.12 29.85 1.76
N GLU A 59 -15.89 28.54 1.78
CA GLU A 59 -16.67 27.62 0.96
C GLU A 59 -17.71 26.91 1.83
N GLU A 60 -19.00 27.21 1.59
CA GLU A 60 -20.10 26.38 2.08
C GLU A 60 -19.86 24.97 1.57
N THR A 61 -19.32 24.09 2.43
CA THR A 61 -19.20 22.67 2.10
C THR A 61 -20.61 22.14 1.90
N PRO A 62 -20.95 21.60 0.71
CA PRO A 62 -22.25 21.00 0.50
C PRO A 62 -22.49 19.95 1.58
N GLU A 63 -23.71 19.96 2.12
CA GLU A 63 -24.11 19.03 3.18
C GLU A 63 -23.90 17.58 2.67
N SER A 64 -23.11 16.79 3.39
CA SER A 64 -22.84 15.42 2.97
C SER A 64 -24.08 14.56 3.08
N VAL A 65 -24.39 13.82 2.02
CA VAL A 65 -25.50 12.85 2.00
C VAL A 65 -24.93 11.45 2.19
N ILE A 66 -25.30 10.80 3.26
CA ILE A 66 -24.85 9.46 3.60
C ILE A 66 -26.03 8.50 3.60
N THR A 67 -25.92 7.41 2.86
CA THR A 67 -26.86 6.28 2.89
C THR A 67 -26.14 5.01 3.31
N TYR A 68 -26.87 3.88 3.38
CA TYR A 68 -26.26 2.58 3.69
C TYR A 68 -25.18 2.14 2.69
N SER A 69 -25.29 2.57 1.43
CA SER A 69 -24.38 2.12 0.33
C SER A 69 -23.82 3.27 -0.50
N SER A 70 -23.98 4.52 -0.06
CA SER A 70 -23.43 5.66 -0.78
C SER A 70 -23.02 6.80 0.14
N TYR A 71 -22.05 7.57 -0.34
CA TYR A 71 -21.59 8.84 0.23
C TYR A 71 -21.46 9.88 -0.87
N GLU A 72 -21.91 11.10 -0.61
CA GLU A 72 -21.81 12.24 -1.53
C GLU A 72 -21.57 13.52 -0.73
N ASP A 73 -20.55 14.33 -1.07
CA ASP A 73 -20.27 15.63 -0.45
C ASP A 73 -19.87 16.72 -1.45
N GLY A 74 -20.15 16.50 -2.75
CA GLY A 74 -19.78 17.41 -3.84
C GLY A 74 -18.30 17.31 -4.28
N ARG A 75 -17.42 16.73 -3.47
CA ARG A 75 -16.01 16.46 -3.81
C ARG A 75 -15.73 14.98 -3.96
N ILE A 76 -16.46 14.17 -3.24
CA ILE A 76 -16.33 12.71 -3.19
C ILE A 76 -17.71 12.10 -3.40
N SER A 77 -17.81 11.20 -4.39
CA SER A 77 -18.99 10.39 -4.61
C SER A 77 -18.58 8.91 -4.55
N ILE A 78 -19.23 8.15 -3.68
CA ILE A 78 -18.96 6.71 -3.49
C ILE A 78 -20.28 5.98 -3.57
N THR A 79 -20.34 4.92 -4.40
CA THR A 79 -21.47 3.97 -4.42
C THR A 79 -20.93 2.56 -4.24
N LEU A 80 -21.44 1.83 -3.25
CA LEU A 80 -21.05 0.46 -2.95
C LEU A 80 -22.10 -0.51 -3.49
N ASN A 81 -21.70 -1.36 -4.44
CA ASN A 81 -22.51 -2.42 -5.01
C ASN A 81 -22.07 -3.78 -4.48
N ARG A 82 -23.02 -4.68 -4.22
CA ARG A 82 -22.75 -6.05 -3.80
C ARG A 82 -23.27 -7.02 -4.86
N TYR A 83 -22.42 -7.95 -5.25
CA TYR A 83 -22.74 -9.03 -6.18
C TYR A 83 -22.50 -10.38 -5.48
N ARG A 84 -23.24 -11.41 -5.88
CA ARG A 84 -23.05 -12.78 -5.39
C ARG A 84 -22.73 -13.67 -6.58
N GLU A 85 -21.48 -14.11 -6.68
CA GLU A 85 -21.01 -14.96 -7.78
C GLU A 85 -20.04 -16.02 -7.23
N TYR A 86 -20.07 -17.22 -7.81
CA TYR A 86 -19.18 -18.34 -7.45
C TYR A 86 -19.11 -18.60 -5.95
N ASP A 87 -20.27 -18.56 -5.28
CA ASP A 87 -20.43 -18.71 -3.83
C ASP A 87 -19.63 -17.71 -2.98
N SER A 88 -19.30 -16.57 -3.56
CA SER A 88 -18.56 -15.47 -2.95
C SER A 88 -19.34 -14.16 -3.03
N ASP A 89 -19.21 -13.33 -2.00
CA ASP A 89 -19.69 -11.96 -2.02
C ASP A 89 -18.60 -11.04 -2.61
N ILE A 90 -18.98 -10.27 -3.62
CA ILE A 90 -18.11 -9.30 -4.29
C ILE A 90 -18.66 -7.92 -4.00
N TYR A 91 -17.85 -7.07 -3.39
CA TYR A 91 -18.17 -5.66 -3.17
C TYR A 91 -17.40 -4.81 -4.16
N VAL A 92 -18.13 -3.96 -4.87
CA VAL A 92 -17.57 -3.02 -5.85
C VAL A 92 -17.91 -1.61 -5.39
N ALA A 93 -16.89 -0.81 -5.10
CA ALA A 93 -17.02 0.60 -4.82
C ALA A 93 -16.73 1.38 -6.10
N ASP A 94 -17.75 2.10 -6.60
CA ASP A 94 -17.60 3.13 -7.63
C ASP A 94 -17.26 4.44 -6.90
N ILE A 95 -16.06 4.99 -7.17
CA ILE A 95 -15.52 6.14 -6.45
C ILE A 95 -15.19 7.22 -7.47
N ARG A 96 -15.76 8.41 -7.25
CA ARG A 96 -15.45 9.62 -8.03
C ARG A 96 -14.89 10.67 -7.09
N LEU A 97 -13.73 11.21 -7.47
CA LEU A 97 -13.02 12.22 -6.70
C LEU A 97 -12.88 13.50 -7.54
N ALA A 98 -13.12 14.64 -6.94
CA ALA A 98 -12.90 15.93 -7.59
C ALA A 98 -11.40 16.20 -7.82
N SER A 99 -10.52 15.57 -7.04
CA SER A 99 -9.06 15.70 -7.17
C SER A 99 -8.36 14.44 -6.71
N ALA A 100 -7.22 14.12 -7.33
CA ALA A 100 -6.39 12.95 -7.01
C ALA A 100 -5.80 13.01 -5.59
N ASP A 101 -5.64 14.20 -5.02
CA ASP A 101 -5.14 14.40 -3.66
C ASP A 101 -6.09 13.89 -2.56
N LEU A 102 -7.35 13.56 -2.92
CA LEU A 102 -8.30 12.91 -2.01
C LEU A 102 -8.02 11.40 -1.85
N LEU A 103 -7.23 10.80 -2.73
CA LEU A 103 -6.78 9.42 -2.61
C LEU A 103 -5.46 9.36 -1.85
N LYS A 104 -5.49 8.85 -0.63
CA LYS A 104 -4.33 8.82 0.28
C LYS A 104 -3.94 7.39 0.64
N THR A 105 -2.65 7.21 0.92
CA THR A 105 -2.13 6.00 1.58
C THR A 105 -1.78 6.33 3.02
N ALA A 106 -2.18 5.46 3.95
CA ALA A 106 -1.79 5.55 5.35
C ALA A 106 -1.05 4.28 5.79
N PHE A 107 -0.02 4.46 6.59
CA PHE A 107 0.72 3.36 7.18
C PHE A 107 0.07 2.89 8.48
N ALA A 108 0.17 1.59 8.76
CA ALA A 108 -0.17 1.05 10.07
C ALA A 108 0.64 1.77 11.17
N GLN A 109 -0.03 2.23 12.25
CA GLN A 109 0.60 2.98 13.34
C GLN A 109 1.37 4.23 12.85
N SER A 110 0.96 4.82 11.74
CA SER A 110 1.61 5.99 11.10
C SER A 110 3.12 5.81 10.87
N ALA A 111 3.60 4.56 10.72
CA ALA A 111 5.02 4.26 10.61
C ALA A 111 5.33 3.37 9.40
N TYR A 112 6.34 3.75 8.62
CA TYR A 112 6.90 2.91 7.57
C TYR A 112 7.89 1.92 8.19
N GLY A 113 7.74 0.63 7.91
CA GLY A 113 8.66 -0.37 8.45
C GLY A 113 8.25 -1.81 8.19
N LYS A 114 8.92 -2.72 8.90
CA LYS A 114 8.70 -4.16 8.84
C LYS A 114 7.92 -4.64 10.07
N ASN A 115 7.00 -5.58 9.87
CA ASN A 115 6.19 -6.18 10.94
C ASN A 115 5.33 -5.17 11.74
N ILE A 116 5.01 -4.02 11.14
CA ILE A 116 4.10 -3.04 11.71
C ILE A 116 2.71 -3.33 11.15
N THR A 117 1.77 -3.63 12.02
CA THR A 117 0.41 -4.01 11.63
C THR A 117 -0.64 -3.23 12.41
N ALA A 118 -1.75 -2.92 11.74
CA ALA A 118 -2.95 -2.37 12.35
C ALA A 118 -4.16 -2.89 11.57
N LYS A 119 -5.35 -2.80 12.14
CA LYS A 119 -6.56 -3.08 11.37
C LYS A 119 -6.83 -1.93 10.41
N THR A 120 -7.31 -2.24 9.21
CA THR A 120 -7.71 -1.21 8.23
C THR A 120 -8.71 -0.22 8.83
N SER A 121 -9.66 -0.71 9.66
CA SER A 121 -10.63 0.16 10.33
C SER A 121 -10.03 1.11 11.36
N GLU A 122 -8.98 0.70 12.07
CA GLU A 122 -8.26 1.56 13.02
C GLU A 122 -7.48 2.63 12.26
N THR A 123 -6.71 2.24 11.24
CA THR A 123 -5.99 3.20 10.37
C THR A 123 -6.94 4.16 9.67
N ALA A 124 -8.09 3.68 9.19
CA ALA A 124 -9.11 4.52 8.57
C ALA A 124 -9.67 5.58 9.55
N GLN A 125 -9.95 5.18 10.78
CA GLN A 125 -10.46 6.07 11.81
C GLN A 125 -9.43 7.14 12.20
N GLU A 126 -8.16 6.76 12.37
CA GLU A 126 -7.06 7.67 12.69
C GLU A 126 -6.84 8.73 11.60
N ASN A 127 -7.13 8.39 10.33
CA ASN A 127 -6.96 9.27 9.18
C ASN A 127 -8.28 9.90 8.69
N ASN A 128 -9.37 9.78 9.44
CA ASN A 128 -10.71 10.29 9.07
C ASN A 128 -11.15 9.86 7.66
N ALA A 129 -10.80 8.64 7.24
CA ALA A 129 -11.15 8.13 5.93
C ALA A 129 -12.63 7.76 5.85
N ILE A 130 -13.28 8.14 4.74
CA ILE A 130 -14.67 7.79 4.44
C ILE A 130 -14.77 6.32 4.03
N LEU A 131 -13.81 5.87 3.24
CA LEU A 131 -13.65 4.49 2.78
C LEU A 131 -12.17 4.11 2.85
N ALA A 132 -11.89 2.89 3.26
CA ALA A 132 -10.52 2.37 3.25
C ALA A 132 -10.48 0.90 2.83
N ILE A 133 -9.39 0.53 2.17
CA ILE A 133 -9.05 -0.83 1.80
C ILE A 133 -7.58 -1.08 2.14
N ASN A 134 -7.22 -2.31 2.49
CA ASN A 134 -5.82 -2.66 2.69
C ASN A 134 -5.02 -2.53 1.38
N GLY A 135 -3.81 -2.00 1.50
CA GLY A 135 -2.87 -1.82 0.39
C GLY A 135 -1.92 -3.02 0.18
N ASP A 136 -0.75 -2.72 -0.35
CA ASP A 136 0.30 -3.69 -0.71
C ASP A 136 1.14 -4.17 0.50
N TYR A 137 1.93 -5.24 0.27
CA TYR A 137 2.78 -5.89 1.28
C TYR A 137 4.19 -5.29 1.37
N TYR A 138 4.36 -3.99 1.20
CA TYR A 138 5.68 -3.33 1.20
C TYR A 138 6.55 -3.70 2.41
N GLY A 139 5.97 -3.91 3.58
CA GLY A 139 6.66 -4.15 4.85
C GLY A 139 7.21 -5.56 5.03
N VAL A 140 6.80 -6.53 4.20
CA VAL A 140 7.31 -7.91 4.23
C VAL A 140 8.50 -8.07 3.29
N GLN A 141 8.57 -7.25 2.24
CA GLN A 141 9.58 -7.31 1.20
C GLN A 141 10.69 -6.29 1.46
N GLU A 142 11.92 -6.63 1.06
CA GLU A 142 13.07 -5.74 1.11
C GLU A 142 13.32 -5.04 -0.25
N ARG A 143 12.58 -5.42 -1.28
CA ARG A 143 12.64 -4.92 -2.65
C ARG A 143 11.26 -4.45 -3.09
N GLY A 144 11.21 -3.76 -4.21
CA GLY A 144 10.02 -3.14 -4.75
C GLY A 144 9.93 -1.66 -4.40
N TYR A 145 9.39 -0.87 -5.31
CA TYR A 145 9.23 0.56 -5.11
C TYR A 145 8.19 0.86 -4.05
N VAL A 146 8.47 1.83 -3.20
CA VAL A 146 7.51 2.34 -2.21
C VAL A 146 7.50 3.86 -2.28
N LEU A 147 6.53 4.39 -3.00
CA LEU A 147 6.20 5.82 -3.10
C LEU A 147 4.78 5.99 -2.56
N LYS A 148 4.60 6.78 -1.52
CA LYS A 148 3.31 7.00 -0.86
C LYS A 148 3.13 8.49 -0.59
N ASN A 149 2.03 9.07 -1.08
CA ASN A 149 1.71 10.49 -0.94
C ASN A 149 2.86 11.42 -1.40
N GLY A 150 3.53 11.08 -2.50
CA GLY A 150 4.67 11.85 -3.04
C GLY A 150 5.99 11.69 -2.27
N VAL A 151 6.05 10.81 -1.25
CA VAL A 151 7.27 10.53 -0.48
C VAL A 151 7.85 9.17 -0.87
N LEU A 152 9.11 9.16 -1.29
CA LEU A 152 9.83 7.95 -1.66
C LEU A 152 10.47 7.31 -0.43
N TYR A 153 10.07 6.08 -0.12
CA TYR A 153 10.56 5.29 1.00
C TYR A 153 11.57 4.22 0.56
N ARG A 154 11.38 3.63 -0.63
CA ARG A 154 12.25 2.59 -1.16
C ARG A 154 12.26 2.64 -2.69
N SER A 155 13.46 2.55 -3.30
CA SER A 155 13.67 2.50 -4.76
C SER A 155 14.42 1.25 -5.22
N THR A 156 14.55 0.24 -4.37
CA THR A 156 15.21 -1.02 -4.74
C THR A 156 14.30 -1.83 -5.64
N VAL A 157 14.76 -2.11 -6.85
CA VAL A 157 14.00 -2.86 -7.86
C VAL A 157 13.68 -4.28 -7.42
N SER A 158 12.44 -4.69 -7.59
CA SER A 158 12.00 -6.09 -7.56
C SER A 158 11.80 -6.55 -9.00
N LYS A 159 12.63 -7.48 -9.46
CA LYS A 159 12.61 -7.92 -10.85
C LYS A 159 11.25 -8.48 -11.26
N ASP A 160 10.80 -8.10 -12.47
CA ASP A 160 9.54 -8.55 -13.08
C ASP A 160 8.28 -8.18 -12.25
N GLN A 161 8.38 -7.21 -11.33
CA GLN A 161 7.26 -6.69 -10.56
C GLN A 161 6.50 -5.66 -11.39
N GLU A 162 5.19 -5.86 -11.56
CA GLU A 162 4.29 -4.84 -12.10
C GLU A 162 3.77 -3.97 -10.96
N ASP A 163 3.78 -2.67 -11.18
CA ASP A 163 3.29 -1.67 -10.24
C ASP A 163 2.21 -0.80 -10.88
N LEU A 164 1.22 -0.42 -10.08
CA LEU A 164 0.30 0.63 -10.41
C LEU A 164 0.85 1.96 -9.93
N VAL A 165 1.04 2.90 -10.83
CA VAL A 165 1.46 4.28 -10.54
C VAL A 165 0.25 5.19 -10.65
N ILE A 166 0.05 6.04 -9.64
CA ILE A 166 -1.00 7.06 -9.59
C ILE A 166 -0.34 8.42 -9.58
N GLY A 167 -0.64 9.23 -10.59
CA GLY A 167 -0.12 10.59 -10.75
C GLY A 167 -0.88 11.62 -9.94
N ALA A 168 -0.27 12.78 -9.72
CA ALA A 168 -0.90 13.95 -9.08
C ALA A 168 -2.06 14.50 -9.92
N ASP A 169 -2.05 14.27 -11.22
CA ASP A 169 -3.09 14.63 -12.19
C ASP A 169 -4.27 13.64 -12.20
N GLY A 170 -4.20 12.57 -11.41
CA GLY A 170 -5.20 11.49 -11.37
C GLY A 170 -4.99 10.41 -12.43
N SER A 171 -3.91 10.45 -13.19
CA SER A 171 -3.57 9.41 -14.15
C SER A 171 -3.22 8.09 -13.45
N PHE A 172 -3.55 6.98 -14.11
CA PHE A 172 -3.20 5.63 -13.68
C PHE A 172 -2.36 4.98 -14.77
N SER A 173 -1.21 4.43 -14.42
CA SER A 173 -0.36 3.70 -15.36
C SER A 173 0.22 2.44 -14.73
N VAL A 174 0.45 1.44 -15.55
CA VAL A 174 1.12 0.20 -15.13
C VAL A 174 2.53 0.21 -15.67
N ILE A 175 3.50 -0.04 -14.80
CA ILE A 175 4.91 -0.13 -15.15
C ILE A 175 5.50 -1.46 -14.72
N VAL A 176 6.65 -1.82 -15.27
CA VAL A 176 7.49 -2.91 -14.76
C VAL A 176 8.69 -2.28 -14.06
N GLU A 177 8.95 -2.68 -12.82
CA GLU A 177 10.07 -2.14 -12.05
C GLU A 177 11.42 -2.35 -12.75
N GLY A 178 12.23 -1.31 -12.79
CA GLY A 178 13.52 -1.31 -13.47
C GLY A 178 13.50 -0.78 -14.90
N GLU A 179 12.34 -0.62 -15.55
CA GLU A 179 12.20 0.08 -16.83
C GLU A 179 12.31 1.60 -16.66
N ILE A 180 11.79 2.10 -15.55
CA ILE A 180 11.90 3.49 -15.11
C ILE A 180 12.21 3.50 -13.61
N SER A 181 13.04 4.42 -13.13
CA SER A 181 13.40 4.49 -11.71
C SER A 181 12.28 5.11 -10.87
N ALA A 182 12.21 4.75 -9.57
CA ALA A 182 11.24 5.33 -8.67
C ALA A 182 11.42 6.84 -8.47
N GLU A 183 12.67 7.30 -8.53
CA GLU A 183 13.03 8.71 -8.49
C GLU A 183 12.47 9.47 -9.71
N GLU A 184 12.65 8.92 -10.91
CA GLU A 184 12.13 9.50 -12.15
C GLU A 184 10.60 9.50 -12.19
N LEU A 185 9.94 8.45 -11.70
CA LEU A 185 8.50 8.41 -11.55
C LEU A 185 8.01 9.54 -10.64
N MET A 186 8.68 9.75 -9.50
CA MET A 186 8.35 10.82 -8.56
C MET A 186 8.55 12.21 -9.20
N GLU A 187 9.65 12.43 -9.94
CA GLU A 187 9.92 13.67 -10.68
C GLU A 187 8.86 13.94 -11.76
N ASN A 188 8.33 12.87 -12.39
CA ASN A 188 7.24 12.94 -13.36
C ASN A 188 5.86 13.10 -12.72
N GLY A 189 5.78 13.32 -11.41
CA GLY A 189 4.55 13.65 -10.71
C GLY A 189 3.81 12.47 -10.11
N ALA A 190 4.41 11.26 -10.05
CA ALA A 190 3.81 10.15 -9.35
C ALA A 190 3.64 10.47 -7.86
N GLN A 191 2.46 10.14 -7.32
CA GLN A 191 2.11 10.33 -5.91
C GLN A 191 2.05 9.00 -5.14
N GLN A 192 1.61 7.94 -5.81
CA GLN A 192 1.47 6.63 -5.22
C GLN A 192 2.06 5.57 -6.16
N ILE A 193 2.73 4.58 -5.60
CA ILE A 193 3.08 3.33 -6.28
C ILE A 193 2.51 2.19 -5.44
N LEU A 194 1.73 1.30 -6.07
CA LEU A 194 1.12 0.14 -5.45
C LEU A 194 1.65 -1.12 -6.16
N SER A 195 2.41 -1.91 -5.41
CA SER A 195 3.13 -3.08 -5.93
C SER A 195 2.26 -4.34 -5.86
N PHE A 196 1.34 -4.45 -6.80
CA PHE A 196 0.57 -5.66 -7.04
C PHE A 196 0.60 -5.96 -8.54
N GLY A 197 0.52 -7.20 -8.86
CA GLY A 197 0.44 -7.66 -10.24
C GLY A 197 -0.20 -9.04 -10.33
N PRO A 198 -0.51 -9.50 -11.51
CA PRO A 198 -0.52 -8.77 -12.77
C PRO A 198 -1.69 -7.78 -12.86
N ALA A 199 -1.57 -6.79 -13.73
CA ALA A 199 -2.67 -5.88 -14.06
C ALA A 199 -3.88 -6.67 -14.59
N LEU A 200 -5.08 -6.30 -14.15
CA LEU A 200 -6.32 -6.96 -14.61
C LEU A 200 -6.94 -6.25 -15.80
N VAL A 201 -6.81 -4.93 -15.82
CA VAL A 201 -7.33 -4.04 -16.86
C VAL A 201 -6.24 -3.03 -17.18
N ILE A 202 -5.97 -2.82 -18.47
CA ILE A 202 -5.08 -1.78 -19.00
C ILE A 202 -5.87 -1.09 -20.11
N ASP A 203 -5.95 0.23 -20.11
CA ASP A 203 -6.67 1.06 -21.11
C ASP A 203 -8.12 0.61 -21.34
N GLY A 204 -8.81 0.20 -20.27
CA GLY A 204 -10.18 -0.29 -20.33
C GLY A 204 -10.35 -1.73 -20.84
N GLU A 205 -9.28 -2.37 -21.28
CA GLU A 205 -9.30 -3.74 -21.80
C GLU A 205 -8.80 -4.76 -20.77
N THR A 206 -9.36 -5.98 -20.83
CA THR A 206 -8.92 -7.06 -19.92
C THR A 206 -7.49 -7.51 -20.27
N ALA A 207 -6.57 -7.32 -19.34
CA ALA A 207 -5.14 -7.65 -19.50
C ALA A 207 -4.77 -9.10 -19.17
N VAL A 208 -5.63 -9.84 -18.46
CA VAL A 208 -5.36 -11.22 -18.04
C VAL A 208 -6.02 -12.25 -18.94
N SER A 209 -5.28 -13.29 -19.33
CA SER A 209 -5.82 -14.41 -20.11
C SER A 209 -6.66 -15.35 -19.21
N ARG A 210 -7.70 -15.98 -19.81
CA ARG A 210 -8.46 -17.05 -19.13
C ARG A 210 -7.52 -18.19 -18.76
N GLY A 211 -7.55 -18.60 -17.49
CA GLY A 211 -6.72 -19.70 -16.98
C GLY A 211 -5.44 -19.27 -16.29
N CYS A 212 -5.14 -17.99 -16.21
CA CYS A 212 -4.05 -17.48 -15.37
C CYS A 212 -4.33 -17.81 -13.90
N ARG A 213 -3.57 -18.77 -13.33
CA ARG A 213 -3.67 -19.15 -11.92
C ARG A 213 -2.91 -18.14 -11.09
N MET A 214 -3.61 -17.18 -10.53
CA MET A 214 -2.99 -16.18 -9.68
C MET A 214 -2.78 -16.72 -8.27
N ARG A 215 -1.55 -16.67 -7.78
CA ARG A 215 -1.24 -16.90 -6.37
C ARG A 215 -1.60 -15.63 -5.59
N ASN A 216 -2.52 -15.77 -4.62
CA ASN A 216 -2.85 -14.80 -3.54
C ASN A 216 -2.50 -13.32 -3.83
N VAL A 217 -3.20 -12.70 -4.78
CA VAL A 217 -2.94 -11.31 -5.16
C VAL A 217 -4.20 -10.49 -4.90
N VAL A 218 -4.07 -9.38 -4.21
CA VAL A 218 -5.09 -8.33 -4.17
C VAL A 218 -5.10 -7.65 -5.54
N ARG A 219 -6.27 -7.41 -6.11
CA ARG A 219 -6.43 -6.98 -7.49
C ARG A 219 -7.12 -5.64 -7.54
N TYR A 220 -6.62 -4.76 -8.37
CA TYR A 220 -7.28 -3.51 -8.70
C TYR A 220 -7.75 -3.54 -10.15
N ALA A 221 -8.94 -3.04 -10.39
CA ALA A 221 -9.43 -2.71 -11.71
C ALA A 221 -9.78 -1.23 -11.71
N PHE A 222 -9.13 -0.45 -12.56
CA PHE A 222 -9.45 0.96 -12.78
C PHE A 222 -9.97 1.12 -14.20
N SER A 223 -10.98 1.93 -14.36
CA SER A 223 -11.57 2.26 -15.66
C SER A 223 -11.66 3.78 -15.73
N ASP A 224 -10.91 4.38 -16.64
CA ASP A 224 -11.16 5.75 -17.08
C ASP A 224 -12.49 5.79 -17.82
N ARG A 225 -13.43 6.59 -17.35
CA ARG A 225 -14.63 6.98 -18.05
C ARG A 225 -14.75 8.49 -18.08
#